data_70b9066c3783199eb1227bec9447ade9
#
_entry.id   70b9066c3783199eb1227bec9447ade9
#
_cell.length_a   1.000
_cell.length_b   1.000
_cell.length_c   1.000
_cell.angle_alpha   90.00
_cell.angle_beta   90.00
_cell.angle_gamma   90.00
#
_symmetry.space_group_name_H-M   'P 1'
#
loop_
_entity.id
_entity.type
_entity.pdbx_description
1 polymer ?
#
loop_
_entity_poly.entity_id
_entity_poly.type
_entity_poly.pdbx_seq_one_letter_code
_entity_poly.pdbx_strand_id
1 'polypeptide(L)'
;MGEERFLRILVAEDNIELADAYKMALEERGHAVTTTRDGIECIQTYKEFEKRENAEKKTGKLYFDAVILDHFMPGMDGIDTAIEIQSINPKQRIIFITGGGKQVLRKLREVKENVEFMNKPLTLQALIRQIESWPVHLWHQRVKEGFKEWDGYSGTSVPVGPSRA
;
A
#
# COMPACT_ATOMS: atom_id res chain seq x y z
N MET A 1 -24.13 -3.31 -1.77
CA MET A 1 -23.24 -3.14 -2.92
C MET A 1 -22.06 -2.29 -2.48
N GLY A 2 -20.88 -2.85 -2.38
CA GLY A 2 -19.69 -2.08 -2.15
C GLY A 2 -19.43 -1.19 -3.37
N GLU A 3 -19.22 0.09 -3.17
CA GLU A 3 -18.69 0.94 -4.21
C GLU A 3 -17.39 0.31 -4.71
N GLU A 4 -17.32 -0.02 -5.98
CA GLU A 4 -16.08 -0.47 -6.61
C GLU A 4 -15.10 0.69 -6.51
N ARG A 5 -14.18 0.55 -5.54
CA ARG A 5 -13.25 1.61 -5.25
C ARG A 5 -12.09 1.53 -6.23
N PHE A 6 -12.04 2.48 -7.12
CA PHE A 6 -10.89 2.71 -7.97
C PHE A 6 -9.66 3.09 -7.11
N LEU A 7 -8.61 2.31 -7.21
CA LEU A 7 -7.36 2.54 -6.48
C LEU A 7 -6.23 2.87 -7.46
N ARG A 8 -5.34 3.74 -7.04
CA ARG A 8 -4.08 4.03 -7.71
C ARG A 8 -2.96 3.29 -6.99
N ILE A 9 -2.29 2.39 -7.69
CA ILE A 9 -1.34 1.45 -7.12
C ILE A 9 0.01 1.62 -7.81
N LEU A 10 1.08 1.79 -7.02
CA LEU A 10 2.45 1.77 -7.49
C LEU A 10 3.06 0.40 -7.16
N VAL A 11 3.71 -0.22 -8.13
CA VAL A 11 4.37 -1.52 -7.97
C VAL A 11 5.85 -1.39 -8.27
N ALA A 12 6.69 -1.86 -7.38
CA ALA A 12 8.13 -2.05 -7.61
C ALA A 12 8.44 -3.55 -7.61
N GLU A 13 8.76 -4.08 -8.78
CA GLU A 13 9.09 -5.49 -9.04
C GLU A 13 10.08 -5.56 -10.19
N ASP A 14 11.25 -6.17 -9.96
CA ASP A 14 12.30 -6.27 -10.97
C ASP A 14 12.03 -7.36 -12.03
N ASN A 15 11.22 -8.37 -11.68
CA ASN A 15 10.75 -9.36 -12.65
C ASN A 15 9.62 -8.76 -13.49
N ILE A 16 9.91 -8.48 -14.75
CA ILE A 16 8.98 -7.82 -15.70
C ILE A 16 7.70 -8.63 -15.87
N GLU A 17 7.81 -9.95 -16.05
CA GLU A 17 6.65 -10.83 -16.24
C GLU A 17 5.73 -10.83 -15.03
N LEU A 18 6.31 -10.81 -13.85
CA LEU A 18 5.55 -10.76 -12.60
C LEU A 18 4.90 -9.38 -12.38
N ALA A 19 5.62 -8.31 -12.66
CA ALA A 19 5.08 -6.95 -12.61
C ALA A 19 3.89 -6.79 -13.58
N ASP A 20 4.02 -7.31 -14.81
CA ASP A 20 2.96 -7.28 -15.80
C ASP A 20 1.75 -8.12 -15.36
N ALA A 21 1.98 -9.28 -14.76
CA ALA A 21 0.91 -10.11 -14.22
C ALA A 21 0.13 -9.39 -13.11
N TYR A 22 0.82 -8.73 -12.19
CA TYR A 22 0.18 -7.92 -11.15
C TYR A 22 -0.62 -6.76 -11.76
N LYS A 23 -0.02 -6.06 -12.71
CA LYS A 23 -0.67 -4.94 -13.39
C LYS A 23 -1.96 -5.38 -14.09
N MET A 24 -1.89 -6.41 -14.92
CA MET A 24 -3.05 -6.93 -15.64
C MET A 24 -4.17 -7.34 -14.70
N ALA A 25 -3.85 -8.12 -13.67
CA ALA A 25 -4.84 -8.61 -12.71
C ALA A 25 -5.54 -7.49 -11.95
N LEU A 26 -4.80 -6.45 -11.55
CA LEU A 26 -5.37 -5.30 -10.82
C LEU A 26 -6.11 -4.35 -11.77
N GLU A 27 -5.64 -4.15 -13.00
CA GLU A 27 -6.33 -3.32 -14.01
C GLU A 27 -7.64 -3.96 -14.48
N GLU A 28 -7.72 -5.29 -14.58
CA GLU A 28 -8.98 -6.00 -14.84
C GLU A 28 -10.04 -5.75 -13.76
N ARG A 29 -9.60 -5.40 -12.55
CA ARG A 29 -10.48 -5.01 -11.44
C ARG A 29 -10.83 -3.51 -11.43
N GLY A 30 -10.36 -2.75 -12.41
CA GLY A 30 -10.63 -1.32 -12.53
C GLY A 30 -9.66 -0.41 -11.80
N HIS A 31 -8.55 -0.94 -11.25
CA HIS A 31 -7.52 -0.13 -10.61
C HIS A 31 -6.56 0.48 -11.63
N ALA A 32 -5.90 1.59 -11.29
CA ALA A 32 -4.82 2.14 -12.08
C ALA A 32 -3.48 1.69 -11.49
N VAL A 33 -2.63 1.08 -12.30
CA VAL A 33 -1.36 0.52 -11.85
C VAL A 33 -0.19 1.14 -12.61
N THR A 34 0.77 1.64 -11.86
CA THR A 34 2.06 2.09 -12.36
C THR A 34 3.13 1.11 -11.89
N THR A 35 3.91 0.57 -12.80
CA THR A 35 4.99 -0.37 -12.49
C THR A 35 6.35 0.30 -12.60
N THR A 36 7.26 -0.07 -11.71
CA THR A 36 8.66 0.32 -11.70
C THR A 36 9.55 -0.91 -11.50
N ARG A 37 10.81 -0.85 -11.91
CA ARG A 37 11.70 -2.01 -11.97
C ARG A 37 12.62 -2.16 -10.77
N ASP A 38 12.80 -1.08 -10.03
CA ASP A 38 13.66 -1.04 -8.85
C ASP A 38 13.21 0.03 -7.86
N GLY A 39 13.85 0.06 -6.71
CA GLY A 39 13.52 0.99 -5.64
C GLY A 39 13.77 2.45 -6.00
N ILE A 40 14.81 2.73 -6.78
CA ILE A 40 15.17 4.11 -7.19
C ILE A 40 14.11 4.66 -8.14
N GLU A 41 13.75 3.89 -9.17
CA GLU A 41 12.68 4.27 -10.10
C GLU A 41 11.35 4.43 -9.35
N CYS A 42 11.07 3.56 -8.40
CA CYS A 42 9.89 3.63 -7.56
C CYS A 42 9.81 4.96 -6.79
N ILE A 43 10.88 5.35 -6.12
CA ILE A 43 10.95 6.61 -5.36
C ILE A 43 10.81 7.81 -6.28
N GLN A 44 11.49 7.82 -7.41
CA GLN A 44 11.40 8.91 -8.38
C GLN A 44 9.97 9.08 -8.88
N THR A 45 9.34 7.98 -9.29
CA THR A 45 7.94 7.95 -9.73
C THR A 45 7.00 8.43 -8.62
N TYR A 46 7.19 7.94 -7.41
CA TYR A 46 6.41 8.35 -6.25
C TYR A 46 6.48 9.87 -6.02
N LYS A 47 7.69 10.42 -5.98
CA LYS A 47 7.92 11.87 -5.79
C LYS A 47 7.28 12.71 -6.90
N GLU A 48 7.34 12.26 -8.15
CA GLU A 48 6.74 12.95 -9.28
C GLU A 48 5.22 13.05 -9.17
N PHE A 49 4.56 11.95 -8.88
CA PHE A 49 3.11 11.92 -8.77
C PHE A 49 2.61 12.70 -7.54
N GLU A 50 3.29 12.57 -6.39
CA GLU A 50 2.96 13.33 -5.19
C GLU A 50 3.12 14.85 -5.41
N LYS A 51 4.17 15.26 -6.12
CA LYS A 51 4.39 16.66 -6.44
C LYS A 51 3.29 17.22 -7.34
N ARG A 52 2.85 16.47 -8.33
CA ARG A 52 1.74 16.87 -9.22
C ARG A 52 0.43 17.01 -8.45
N GLU A 53 0.07 16.02 -7.64
CA GLU A 53 -1.15 16.04 -6.85
C GLU A 53 -1.18 17.23 -5.87
N ASN A 54 -0.09 17.48 -5.19
CA ASN A 54 0.02 18.60 -4.25
C ASN A 54 0.04 19.97 -4.93
N ALA A 55 0.60 20.08 -6.16
CA ALA A 55 0.59 21.32 -6.93
C ALA A 55 -0.82 21.70 -7.39
N GLU A 56 -1.63 20.70 -7.77
CA GLU A 56 -2.95 20.94 -8.34
C GLU A 56 -4.04 21.16 -7.27
N LYS A 57 -3.98 20.46 -6.15
CA LYS A 57 -5.13 20.38 -5.22
C LYS A 57 -4.86 20.83 -3.78
N LYS A 58 -3.64 20.94 -3.33
CA LYS A 58 -3.25 21.26 -1.93
C LYS A 58 -4.05 20.48 -0.86
N THR A 59 -4.49 19.27 -1.18
CA THR A 59 -5.45 18.52 -0.35
C THR A 59 -4.81 17.69 0.73
N GLY A 60 -3.47 17.55 0.74
CA GLY A 60 -2.78 16.62 1.63
C GLY A 60 -3.13 15.14 1.38
N LYS A 61 -3.87 14.86 0.30
CA LYS A 61 -4.18 13.49 -0.12
C LYS A 61 -2.97 12.84 -0.76
N LEU A 62 -2.77 11.57 -0.44
CA LEU A 62 -1.81 10.72 -1.13
C LEU A 62 -2.27 10.45 -2.57
N TYR A 63 -1.35 10.50 -3.52
CA TYR A 63 -1.66 10.13 -4.90
C TYR A 63 -1.90 8.62 -5.01
N PHE A 64 -1.00 7.80 -4.46
CA PHE A 64 -1.15 6.35 -4.47
C PHE A 64 -1.90 5.87 -3.23
N ASP A 65 -2.92 5.06 -3.44
CA ASP A 65 -3.67 4.41 -2.36
C ASP A 65 -2.85 3.28 -1.73
N ALA A 66 -2.01 2.61 -2.51
CA ALA A 66 -1.10 1.58 -2.04
C ALA A 66 0.19 1.51 -2.88
N VAL A 67 1.28 1.13 -2.23
CA VAL A 67 2.55 0.81 -2.88
C VAL A 67 2.88 -0.65 -2.60
N ILE A 68 3.09 -1.44 -3.65
CA ILE A 68 3.51 -2.84 -3.57
C ILE A 68 5.02 -2.89 -3.82
N LEU A 69 5.76 -3.45 -2.89
CA LEU A 69 7.21 -3.56 -2.96
C LEU A 69 7.66 -5.02 -2.88
N ASP A 70 8.39 -5.48 -3.89
CA ASP A 70 9.21 -6.68 -3.73
C ASP A 70 10.37 -6.36 -2.79
N HIS A 71 10.70 -7.31 -1.90
CA HIS A 71 11.81 -7.12 -0.97
C HIS A 71 13.16 -7.21 -1.70
N PHE A 72 13.33 -8.21 -2.55
CA PHE A 72 14.58 -8.45 -3.24
C PHE A 72 14.63 -7.78 -4.61
N MET A 73 15.16 -6.58 -4.65
CA MET A 73 15.41 -5.84 -5.88
C MET A 73 16.90 -5.46 -5.96
N PRO A 74 17.49 -5.42 -7.17
CA PRO A 74 18.87 -4.96 -7.33
C PRO A 74 19.01 -3.49 -6.96
N GLY A 75 20.14 -3.12 -6.37
CA GLY A 75 20.43 -1.76 -5.96
C GLY A 75 19.78 -1.42 -4.61
N MET A 76 18.65 -0.76 -4.63
CA MET A 76 17.90 -0.42 -3.44
C MET A 76 16.82 -1.47 -3.16
N ASP A 77 16.87 -2.11 -2.01
CA ASP A 77 15.89 -3.11 -1.62
C ASP A 77 14.52 -2.51 -1.26
N GLY A 78 13.51 -3.38 -1.13
CA GLY A 78 12.14 -2.93 -0.85
C GLY A 78 12.01 -2.24 0.51
N ILE A 79 12.82 -2.59 1.49
CA ILE A 79 12.77 -1.97 2.83
C ILE A 79 13.30 -0.54 2.77
N ASP A 80 14.46 -0.34 2.16
CA ASP A 80 15.04 0.99 2.01
C ASP A 80 14.12 1.88 1.18
N THR A 81 13.47 1.32 0.15
CA THR A 81 12.45 1.99 -0.65
C THR A 81 11.25 2.42 0.21
N ALA A 82 10.76 1.54 1.08
CA ALA A 82 9.64 1.85 1.98
C ALA A 82 9.99 2.96 2.99
N ILE A 83 11.18 2.90 3.56
CA ILE A 83 11.67 3.92 4.50
C ILE A 83 11.70 5.29 3.83
N GLU A 84 12.22 5.37 2.61
CA GLU A 84 12.26 6.62 1.84
C GLU A 84 10.84 7.12 1.52
N ILE A 85 9.94 6.25 1.06
CA ILE A 85 8.55 6.62 0.78
C ILE A 85 7.87 7.13 2.05
N GLN A 86 8.04 6.45 3.18
CA GLN A 86 7.43 6.88 4.44
C GLN A 86 8.09 8.12 5.05
N SER A 87 9.32 8.44 4.66
CA SER A 87 9.91 9.74 5.01
C SER A 87 9.18 10.91 4.33
N ILE A 88 8.65 10.66 3.12
CA ILE A 88 7.86 11.63 2.37
C ILE A 88 6.41 11.68 2.91
N ASN A 89 5.79 10.51 3.02
CA ASN A 89 4.41 10.36 3.49
C ASN A 89 4.31 9.23 4.52
N PRO A 90 4.35 9.54 5.82
CA PRO A 90 4.30 8.52 6.87
C PRO A 90 3.03 7.66 6.87
N LYS A 91 1.97 8.15 6.25
CA LYS A 91 0.67 7.46 6.16
C LYS A 91 0.54 6.55 4.93
N GLN A 92 1.55 6.48 4.06
CA GLN A 92 1.47 5.67 2.86
C GLN A 92 1.32 4.19 3.21
N ARG A 93 0.28 3.58 2.66
CA ARG A 93 0.07 2.14 2.72
C ARG A 93 1.11 1.43 1.87
N ILE A 94 1.84 0.50 2.47
CA ILE A 94 2.85 -0.30 1.79
C ILE A 94 2.54 -1.79 1.99
N ILE A 95 2.59 -2.55 0.91
CA ILE A 95 2.45 -3.99 0.92
C ILE A 95 3.76 -4.59 0.43
N PHE A 96 4.45 -5.29 1.33
CA PHE A 96 5.63 -6.04 0.96
C PHE A 96 5.26 -7.42 0.44
N ILE A 97 5.87 -7.80 -0.67
CA ILE A 97 5.85 -9.16 -1.17
C ILE A 97 7.25 -9.75 -1.00
N THR A 98 7.38 -10.77 -0.18
CA THR A 98 8.70 -11.32 0.17
C THR A 98 8.71 -12.85 0.19
N GLY A 99 9.79 -13.43 -0.31
CA GLY A 99 10.11 -14.86 -0.15
C GLY A 99 11.06 -15.14 1.00
N GLY A 100 11.53 -14.12 1.70
CA GLY A 100 12.54 -14.22 2.76
C GLY A 100 11.92 -14.16 4.16
N GLY A 101 12.28 -15.13 4.99
CA GLY A 101 11.75 -15.30 6.34
C GLY A 101 12.15 -14.21 7.36
N LYS A 102 12.43 -14.64 8.58
CA LYS A 102 12.63 -13.79 9.78
C LYS A 102 13.70 -12.68 9.68
N GLN A 103 14.62 -12.74 8.72
CA GLN A 103 15.65 -11.69 8.53
C GLN A 103 15.04 -10.37 8.06
N VAL A 104 13.97 -10.44 7.28
CA VAL A 104 13.22 -9.27 6.81
C VAL A 104 12.58 -8.55 8.00
N LEU A 105 12.06 -9.28 8.96
CA LEU A 105 11.39 -8.73 10.14
C LEU A 105 12.30 -7.87 11.03
N ARG A 106 13.61 -8.09 11.00
CA ARG A 106 14.55 -7.29 11.80
C ARG A 106 14.76 -5.89 11.25
N LYS A 107 14.87 -5.76 9.92
CA LYS A 107 15.01 -4.47 9.25
C LYS A 107 13.69 -3.66 9.30
N LEU A 108 12.57 -4.36 9.41
CA LEU A 108 11.24 -3.74 9.42
C LEU A 108 10.92 -2.92 10.67
N ARG A 109 11.74 -3.01 11.72
CA ARG A 109 11.58 -2.14 12.90
C ARG A 109 11.74 -0.65 12.58
N GLU A 110 12.39 -0.33 11.47
CA GLU A 110 12.56 1.05 11.00
C GLU A 110 11.39 1.53 10.14
N VAL A 111 10.60 0.60 9.63
CA VAL A 111 9.39 0.91 8.87
C VAL A 111 8.25 1.18 9.84
N LYS A 112 7.59 2.29 9.63
CA LYS A 112 6.51 2.78 10.49
C LYS A 112 5.21 2.00 10.28
N GLU A 113 4.14 2.50 10.84
CA GLU A 113 2.78 1.96 10.69
C GLU A 113 2.36 1.92 9.20
N ASN A 114 1.29 1.21 8.89
CA ASN A 114 0.70 1.06 7.55
C ASN A 114 1.46 0.13 6.58
N VAL A 115 2.11 -0.88 7.12
CA VAL A 115 2.82 -1.89 6.36
C VAL A 115 2.15 -3.25 6.49
N GLU A 116 1.92 -3.89 5.36
CA GLU A 116 1.35 -5.22 5.25
C GLU A 116 2.36 -6.16 4.57
N PHE A 117 2.23 -7.45 4.81
CA PHE A 117 3.12 -8.48 4.27
C PHE A 117 2.37 -9.56 3.54
N MET A 118 2.91 -9.97 2.40
CA MET A 118 2.50 -11.15 1.68
C MET A 118 3.72 -12.03 1.40
N ASN A 119 3.59 -13.33 1.61
CA ASN A 119 4.66 -14.28 1.34
C ASN A 119 4.59 -14.80 -0.10
N LYS A 120 5.75 -14.94 -0.74
CA LYS A 120 5.88 -15.71 -1.97
C LYS A 120 5.96 -17.21 -1.65
N PRO A 121 5.36 -18.10 -2.45
CA PRO A 121 4.54 -17.81 -3.63
C PRO A 121 3.13 -17.29 -3.26
N LEU A 122 2.61 -16.36 -4.02
CA LEU A 122 1.24 -15.84 -3.85
C LEU A 122 0.45 -15.97 -5.14
N THR A 123 -0.86 -16.08 -5.01
CA THR A 123 -1.76 -16.06 -6.16
C THR A 123 -2.18 -14.61 -6.49
N LEU A 124 -2.51 -14.36 -7.76
CA LEU A 124 -3.06 -13.07 -8.15
C LEU A 124 -4.36 -12.74 -7.42
N GLN A 125 -5.18 -13.75 -7.13
CA GLN A 125 -6.39 -13.58 -6.33
C GLN A 125 -6.10 -13.16 -4.88
N ALA A 126 -5.03 -13.69 -4.29
CA ALA A 126 -4.61 -13.28 -2.96
C ALA A 126 -4.14 -11.82 -2.96
N LEU A 127 -3.40 -11.40 -4.00
CA LEU A 127 -2.98 -10.01 -4.17
C LEU A 127 -4.19 -9.08 -4.32
N ILE A 128 -5.13 -9.42 -5.19
CA ILE A 128 -6.36 -8.65 -5.40
C ILE A 128 -7.11 -8.50 -4.09
N ARG A 129 -7.33 -9.59 -3.35
CA ARG A 129 -8.01 -9.54 -2.05
C ARG A 129 -7.29 -8.66 -1.05
N GLN A 130 -5.96 -8.70 -1.02
CA GLN A 130 -5.17 -7.86 -0.11
C GLN A 130 -5.31 -6.39 -0.45
N ILE A 131 -5.27 -6.04 -1.72
CA ILE A 131 -5.42 -4.66 -2.22
C ILE A 131 -6.85 -4.15 -1.95
N GLU A 132 -7.85 -4.93 -2.29
CA GLU A 132 -9.26 -4.54 -2.18
C GLU A 132 -9.80 -4.68 -0.76
N SER A 133 -9.13 -5.46 0.10
CA SER A 133 -9.49 -5.46 1.50
C SER A 133 -9.38 -4.02 2.00
N TRP A 134 -10.47 -3.51 2.55
CA TRP A 134 -10.41 -2.23 3.25
C TRP A 134 -9.28 -2.34 4.26
N PRO A 135 -8.24 -1.54 4.12
CA PRO A 135 -7.05 -1.78 4.91
C PRO A 135 -7.41 -1.56 6.37
N VAL A 136 -7.28 -2.63 7.14
CA VAL A 136 -7.52 -2.63 8.58
C VAL A 136 -6.76 -1.49 9.27
N HIS A 137 -5.59 -1.14 8.75
CA HIS A 137 -4.80 -0.02 9.26
C HIS A 137 -5.41 1.36 8.95
N LEU A 138 -6.01 1.57 7.77
CA LEU A 138 -6.77 2.80 7.49
C LEU A 138 -8.06 2.84 8.33
N TRP A 139 -8.64 1.67 8.61
CA TRP A 139 -9.74 1.57 9.54
C TRP A 139 -9.28 1.89 10.97
N HIS A 140 -8.14 1.33 11.42
CA HIS A 140 -7.55 1.65 12.72
C HIS A 140 -7.19 3.14 12.82
N GLN A 141 -6.70 3.75 11.74
CA GLN A 141 -6.39 5.16 11.70
C GLN A 141 -7.65 6.02 11.71
N ARG A 142 -8.66 5.68 10.92
CA ARG A 142 -9.97 6.33 10.97
C ARG A 142 -10.66 6.12 12.30
N VAL A 143 -10.52 4.97 12.90
CA VAL A 143 -11.02 4.70 14.24
C VAL A 143 -10.28 5.57 15.26
N LYS A 144 -8.96 5.66 15.20
CA LYS A 144 -8.18 6.56 16.07
C LYS A 144 -8.49 8.03 15.85
N GLU A 145 -8.69 8.45 14.61
CA GLU A 145 -9.07 9.83 14.27
C GLU A 145 -10.54 10.10 14.59
N GLY A 146 -11.42 9.15 14.32
CA GLY A 146 -12.84 9.22 14.63
C GLY A 146 -13.18 9.08 16.11
N PHE A 147 -12.33 8.44 16.91
CA PHE A 147 -12.49 8.46 18.37
C PHE A 147 -12.34 9.86 18.96
N LYS A 148 -11.64 10.77 18.29
CA LYS A 148 -11.59 12.17 18.67
C LYS A 148 -12.87 12.94 18.32
N GLU A 149 -13.61 12.49 17.31
CA GLU A 149 -14.90 13.07 16.90
C GLU A 149 -16.09 12.34 17.53
N TRP A 150 -15.86 11.16 18.11
CA TRP A 150 -16.91 10.29 18.68
C TRP A 150 -16.99 10.33 20.21
N ASP A 151 -16.41 11.29 20.84
CA ASP A 151 -16.51 11.48 22.31
C ASP A 151 -17.95 11.68 22.83
N GLY A 152 -18.94 11.54 21.96
CA GLY A 152 -20.36 11.60 22.31
C GLY A 152 -21.15 10.30 22.13
N TYR A 153 -20.53 9.21 21.64
CA TYR A 153 -21.25 7.97 21.40
C TYR A 153 -20.97 6.92 22.48
N SER A 154 -21.83 6.88 23.48
CA SER A 154 -21.80 5.87 24.54
C SER A 154 -22.44 4.53 24.11
N GLY A 155 -22.19 4.09 22.88
CA GLY A 155 -22.69 2.83 22.35
C GLY A 155 -21.61 1.75 22.37
N THR A 156 -21.91 0.64 23.00
CA THR A 156 -21.05 -0.56 23.14
C THR A 156 -20.86 -1.37 21.86
N SER A 157 -21.20 -0.84 20.69
CA SER A 157 -20.99 -1.51 19.42
C SER A 157 -19.78 -0.92 18.72
N VAL A 158 -18.68 -1.64 18.78
CA VAL A 158 -17.57 -1.45 17.85
C VAL A 158 -18.13 -1.57 16.43
N PRO A 159 -17.95 -0.57 15.55
CA PRO A 159 -18.39 -0.73 14.17
C PRO A 159 -17.67 -1.93 13.59
N VAL A 160 -18.44 -2.96 13.29
CA VAL A 160 -17.93 -4.14 12.58
C VAL A 160 -17.49 -3.66 11.22
N GLY A 161 -16.19 -3.77 10.94
CA GLY A 161 -15.68 -3.50 9.60
C GLY A 161 -16.48 -4.28 8.56
N PRO A 162 -16.46 -3.88 7.28
CA PRO A 162 -17.25 -4.54 6.27
C PRO A 162 -16.98 -6.03 6.31
N SER A 163 -18.05 -6.79 6.45
CA SER A 163 -18.05 -8.24 6.46
C SER A 163 -17.17 -8.77 5.33
N ARG A 164 -16.22 -9.62 5.66
CA ARG A 164 -15.47 -10.36 4.66
C ARG A 164 -16.48 -11.23 3.91
N ALA A 165 -16.82 -10.79 2.75
CA ALA A 165 -17.47 -11.66 1.79
C ALA A 165 -16.39 -12.41 1.00
#